data_a134fda114fc868f850e744c69f9d648
#
_entry.id   a134fda114fc868f850e744c69f9d648
#
_cell.length_a   1.000
_cell.length_b   1.000
_cell.length_c   1.000
_cell.angle_alpha   90.00
_cell.angle_beta   90.00
_cell.angle_gamma   90.00
#
_symmetry.space_group_name_H-M   'P 1'
#
loop_
_entity.id
_entity.type
_entity.pdbx_description
1 polymer ?
#
loop_
_entity_poly.entity_id
_entity_poly.type
_entity_poly.pdbx_seq_one_letter_code
_entity_poly.pdbx_strand_id
1 'polypeptide(L)' 'MVTIVEGIDDTAIDIHKLAKILKSRCASGGTVKGRTIELQGDHKKRASKVLEQNGYTVEVR' A
#
# COMPACT_ATOMS: atom_id res chain seq x y z
N MET A 1 9.70 -11.97 -3.70
CA MET A 1 8.61 -11.76 -2.74
C MET A 1 7.99 -10.39 -2.94
N VAL A 2 6.70 -10.29 -2.83
CA VAL A 2 5.99 -9.01 -2.98
C VAL A 2 5.00 -8.83 -1.83
N THR A 3 4.70 -7.57 -1.53
CA THR A 3 3.67 -7.21 -0.56
C THR A 3 2.49 -6.65 -1.33
N ILE A 4 1.31 -7.20 -1.11
CA ILE A 4 0.09 -6.80 -1.80
C ILE A 4 -0.80 -6.03 -0.83
N VAL A 5 -1.19 -4.83 -1.21
CA VAL A 5 -2.16 -4.02 -0.48
C VAL A 5 -3.44 -4.01 -1.29
N GLU A 6 -4.50 -4.56 -0.74
CA GLU A 6 -5.79 -4.65 -1.42
C GLU A 6 -6.93 -4.26 -0.48
N GLY A 7 -8.16 -4.26 -0.98
CA GLY A 7 -9.31 -3.83 -0.19
C GLY A 7 -9.50 -2.31 -0.19
N ILE A 8 -8.87 -1.62 -1.13
CA ILE A 8 -9.00 -0.16 -1.25
C ILE A 8 -10.23 0.14 -2.12
N ASP A 9 -11.41 0.10 -1.51
CA ASP A 9 -12.66 0.25 -2.23
C ASP A 9 -13.20 1.68 -2.24
N ASP A 10 -12.66 2.54 -1.40
CA ASP A 10 -13.10 3.93 -1.30
C ASP A 10 -12.57 4.74 -2.49
N THR A 11 -13.47 5.20 -3.34
CA THR A 11 -13.10 5.98 -4.52
C THR A 11 -12.57 7.37 -4.18
N ALA A 12 -12.77 7.84 -2.95
CA ALA A 12 -12.20 9.10 -2.49
C ALA A 12 -10.70 8.98 -2.21
N ILE A 13 -10.18 7.76 -2.08
CA ILE A 13 -8.75 7.55 -1.87
C ILE A 13 -8.02 7.62 -3.20
N ASP A 14 -7.01 8.49 -3.27
CA ASP A 14 -6.10 8.53 -4.41
C ASP A 14 -5.09 7.40 -4.24
N ILE A 15 -5.32 6.31 -4.95
CA ILE A 15 -4.50 5.11 -4.83
C ILE A 15 -3.05 5.34 -5.30
N HIS A 16 -2.85 6.20 -6.28
CA HIS A 16 -1.49 6.51 -6.76
C HIS A 16 -0.71 7.29 -5.70
N LYS A 17 -1.37 8.22 -5.03
CA LYS A 17 -0.76 8.97 -3.94
C LYS A 17 -0.42 8.05 -2.77
N LEU A 18 -1.33 7.15 -2.42
CA LEU A 18 -1.11 6.17 -1.37
C LEU A 18 0.06 5.24 -1.70
N ALA A 19 0.13 4.78 -2.94
CA ALA A 19 1.23 3.95 -3.41
C ALA A 19 2.57 4.68 -3.29
N LYS A 20 2.59 5.97 -3.61
CA LYS A 20 3.79 6.78 -3.50
C LYS A 20 4.25 6.88 -2.05
N ILE A 21 3.33 7.08 -1.12
CA ILE A 21 3.62 7.13 0.30
C ILE A 21 4.20 5.79 0.76
N LEU A 22 3.58 4.68 0.37
CA LEU A 22 4.04 3.35 0.75
C LEU A 22 5.42 3.04 0.19
N LYS A 23 5.66 3.37 -1.08
CA LYS A 23 6.98 3.16 -1.67
C LYS A 23 8.06 3.93 -0.94
N SER A 24 7.77 5.17 -0.58
CA SER A 24 8.69 6.03 0.15
C SER A 24 8.98 5.48 1.55
N ARG A 25 7.92 5.11 2.28
CA ARG A 25 8.05 4.60 3.65
C ARG A 25 8.71 3.24 3.74
N CYS A 26 8.47 2.40 2.75
CA CYS A 26 9.07 1.06 2.69
C CYS A 26 10.41 1.05 1.95
N ALA A 27 10.81 2.19 1.39
CA ALA A 27 12.04 2.31 0.59
C ALA A 27 12.10 1.24 -0.49
N SER A 28 10.99 1.02 -1.19
CA SER A 28 10.87 -0.03 -2.19
C SER A 28 10.25 0.46 -3.48
N GLY A 29 10.42 -0.31 -4.54
CA GLY A 29 9.67 -0.13 -5.77
C GLY A 29 8.27 -0.71 -5.63
N GLY A 30 7.36 -0.31 -6.50
CA GLY A 30 6.01 -0.84 -6.48
C GLY A 30 5.22 -0.41 -7.69
N THR A 31 4.08 -1.05 -7.87
CA THR A 31 3.19 -0.84 -9.01
C THR A 31 1.75 -0.77 -8.51
N VAL A 32 0.94 0.04 -9.18
CA VAL A 32 -0.50 0.09 -8.93
C VAL A 32 -1.20 -0.64 -10.06
N LYS A 33 -2.06 -1.58 -9.70
CA LYS A 33 -2.90 -2.32 -10.65
C LYS A 33 -4.34 -2.22 -10.19
N GLY A 34 -5.16 -1.47 -10.92
CA GLY A 34 -6.54 -1.23 -10.53
C GLY A 34 -6.61 -0.58 -9.16
N ARG A 35 -7.19 -1.29 -8.21
CA ARG A 35 -7.30 -0.83 -6.81
C ARG A 35 -6.35 -1.59 -5.88
N THR A 36 -5.28 -2.15 -6.43
CA THR A 36 -4.31 -2.94 -5.68
C THR A 36 -2.93 -2.31 -5.82
N ILE A 37 -2.19 -2.26 -4.72
CA ILE A 37 -0.81 -1.77 -4.70
C ILE A 37 0.09 -2.96 -4.47
N GLU A 38 1.11 -3.10 -5.30
CA GLU A 38 2.10 -4.17 -5.19
C GLU A 38 3.45 -3.55 -4.87
N LEU A 39 4.02 -3.93 -3.74
CA LEU A 39 5.34 -3.47 -3.31
C LEU A 39 6.34 -4.60 -3.45
N GLN A 40 7.53 -4.30 -3.92
CA GLN A 40 8.58 -5.30 -4.07
C GLN A 40 9.26 -5.55 -2.73
N GLY A 41 9.33 -6.82 -2.34
CA GLY A 41 9.90 -7.25 -1.08
C GLY A 41 8.84 -7.52 -0.02
N ASP A 42 9.31 -7.95 1.15
CA ASP A 42 8.42 -8.23 2.29
C ASP A 42 8.31 -6.99 3.17
N HIS A 43 7.22 -6.25 3.01
CA HIS A 43 6.98 -5.00 3.74
C HIS A 43 5.65 -5.01 4.47
N LYS A 44 5.13 -6.19 4.79
CA LYS A 44 3.78 -6.33 5.39
C LYS A 44 3.63 -5.50 6.66
N LYS A 45 4.55 -5.65 7.58
CA LYS A 45 4.48 -4.96 8.87
C LYS A 45 4.57 -3.45 8.70
N ARG A 46 5.53 -3.00 7.89
CA ARG A 46 5.72 -1.57 7.66
C ARG A 46 4.55 -0.96 6.92
N ALA A 47 4.08 -1.63 5.87
CA ALA A 47 2.93 -1.15 5.10
C ALA A 47 1.68 -1.06 5.97
N SER A 48 1.40 -2.09 6.78
CA SER A 48 0.27 -2.09 7.70
C SER A 48 0.35 -0.91 8.67
N LYS A 49 1.52 -0.68 9.23
CA LYS A 49 1.73 0.40 10.19
C LYS A 49 1.52 1.78 9.54
N VAL A 50 2.05 1.98 8.34
CA VAL A 50 1.89 3.23 7.60
C VAL A 50 0.41 3.48 7.30
N LEU A 51 -0.30 2.47 6.83
CA LEU A 51 -1.72 2.57 6.51
C LEU A 51 -2.54 2.89 7.75
N GLU A 52 -2.26 2.21 8.85
CA GLU A 52 -2.95 2.43 10.12
C GLU A 52 -2.71 3.85 10.63
N GLN A 53 -1.48 4.36 10.54
CA GLN A 53 -1.15 5.71 10.96
C GLN A 53 -1.85 6.78 10.13
N ASN A 54 -2.21 6.46 8.89
CA ASN A 54 -2.92 7.36 8.00
C ASN A 54 -4.43 7.13 7.98
N GLY A 55 -4.93 6.27 8.86
CA GLY A 55 -6.36 6.05 9.01
C GLY A 55 -6.98 5.13 7.96
N TYR A 56 -6.17 4.34 7.27
CA TYR A 56 -6.68 3.39 6.28
C TYR A 56 -6.90 2.02 6.92
N THR A 57 -8.03 1.40 6.57
CA THR A 57 -8.36 0.03 6.98
C THR A 57 -8.39 -0.83 5.73
N VAL A 58 -7.25 -1.42 5.39
CA VAL A 58 -7.08 -2.22 4.17
C VAL A 58 -6.33 -3.50 4.50
N GLU A 59 -6.38 -4.47 3.59
CA GLU A 59 -5.67 -5.72 3.74
C GLU A 59 -4.25 -5.62 3.17
N VAL A 60 -3.30 -6.18 3.90
CA VAL A 60 -1.90 -6.28 3.46
C VAL A 60 -1.52 -7.75 3.47
N ARG A 61 -0.98 -8.21 2.35
CA ARG A 61 -0.56 -9.62 2.21
C ARG A 61 0.91 -9.74 1.95
#